data_7f314d2632bd1487246d8cfbde6ee660
#
_entry.id   7f314d2632bd1487246d8cfbde6ee660
#
_cell.length_a   1.000
_cell.length_b   1.000
_cell.length_c   1.000
_cell.angle_alpha   90.00
_cell.angle_beta   90.00
_cell.angle_gamma   90.00
#
_symmetry.space_group_name_H-M   'P 1'
#
loop_
_entity.id
_entity.type
_entity.pdbx_description
1 polymer ?
#
loop_
_entity_poly.entity_id
_entity_poly.type
_entity_poly.pdbx_seq_one_letter_code
_entity_poly.pdbx_strand_id
1 'polypeptide(L)'
;GLYKSTDGGENWEQKNNDFGITVRPFYFSRIVVDPKDEDIVVKAGLYGSISKDGGETFENLGNMHADIHDMVFDINNSDIMYVGTDGGVYRSWNKGVTMEIVENLPLSQFYHISVDNEEPYNIYGGLQDNGSWYGPSFAAGGISAKHWNAVGQGDGFRVLRHPTKNIIYSEMQGAENVWRYDVDNNLVKTIQPLPVDGYEEYRFNWNTPIETSKNNSDRLYIGSQYVHRSNDTGNTWEIISPDLTTNDPTKQNQEDSGGLSMDNSGAENHTTIFTITESPLNENIIWAGTDDGNIQVTKNGGKSWKNVIGNVSGVPKNTWVYHIEASVHDENTAYVVFDGHTSGDMKAYAYKTNDLGKTWTNIIPNDDVIGFTRNI
;
A
#
# COMPACT_ATOMS: atom_id res chain seq x y z
N GLY A 1 1.32 -22.15 -20.91
CA GLY A 1 1.35 -23.53 -20.44
C GLY A 1 2.74 -24.01 -20.06
N LEU A 2 2.83 -25.16 -19.42
CA LEU A 2 4.07 -25.84 -19.08
C LEU A 2 4.47 -26.79 -20.21
N TYR A 3 5.74 -26.75 -20.62
CA TYR A 3 6.28 -27.60 -21.68
C TYR A 3 7.56 -28.31 -21.20
N LYS A 4 7.76 -29.56 -21.63
CA LYS A 4 8.96 -30.37 -21.37
C LYS A 4 9.63 -30.72 -22.69
N SER A 5 10.95 -30.63 -22.75
CA SER A 5 11.78 -31.18 -23.82
C SER A 5 12.65 -32.29 -23.26
N THR A 6 12.87 -33.36 -24.03
CA THR A 6 13.78 -34.47 -23.70
C THR A 6 14.95 -34.57 -24.66
N ASP A 7 15.08 -33.63 -25.60
CA ASP A 7 16.10 -33.62 -26.66
C ASP A 7 16.90 -32.29 -26.70
N GLY A 8 17.04 -31.62 -25.58
CA GLY A 8 17.82 -30.38 -25.47
C GLY A 8 17.13 -29.15 -26.06
N GLY A 9 15.80 -29.18 -26.19
CA GLY A 9 15.01 -28.05 -26.65
C GLY A 9 14.67 -28.08 -28.14
N GLU A 10 15.01 -29.16 -28.86
CA GLU A 10 14.65 -29.30 -30.27
C GLU A 10 13.17 -29.56 -30.46
N ASN A 11 12.55 -30.35 -29.60
CA ASN A 11 11.12 -30.59 -29.57
C ASN A 11 10.56 -30.36 -28.16
N TRP A 12 9.30 -29.89 -28.10
CA TRP A 12 8.60 -29.57 -26.86
C TRP A 12 7.26 -30.23 -26.81
N GLU A 13 6.96 -30.89 -25.68
CA GLU A 13 5.65 -31.46 -25.36
C GLU A 13 4.97 -30.59 -24.30
N GLN A 14 3.71 -30.21 -24.57
CA GLN A 14 2.90 -29.52 -23.56
C GLN A 14 2.45 -30.50 -22.49
N LYS A 15 2.84 -30.26 -21.25
CA LYS A 15 2.49 -31.10 -20.10
C LYS A 15 1.23 -30.60 -19.40
N ASN A 16 1.10 -29.29 -19.24
CA ASN A 16 -0.05 -28.72 -18.52
C ASN A 16 -0.40 -27.34 -19.07
N ASN A 17 -1.68 -27.02 -19.13
CA ASN A 17 -2.19 -25.71 -19.55
C ASN A 17 -3.31 -25.18 -18.64
N ASP A 18 -3.40 -25.67 -17.42
CA ASP A 18 -4.38 -25.21 -16.44
C ASP A 18 -4.14 -23.74 -16.10
N PHE A 19 -5.21 -23.03 -15.77
CA PHE A 19 -5.15 -21.63 -15.40
C PHE A 19 -4.18 -21.38 -14.24
N GLY A 20 -4.14 -22.27 -13.24
CA GLY A 20 -3.21 -22.17 -12.11
C GLY A 20 -1.71 -22.19 -12.50
N ILE A 21 -1.38 -22.72 -13.71
CA ILE A 21 -0.03 -22.72 -14.26
C ILE A 21 0.32 -21.37 -14.93
N THR A 22 -0.69 -20.67 -15.43
CA THR A 22 -0.51 -19.49 -16.28
C THR A 22 -0.97 -18.19 -15.66
N VAL A 23 -1.55 -18.23 -14.46
CA VAL A 23 -2.02 -17.03 -13.75
C VAL A 23 -0.88 -16.08 -13.44
N ARG A 24 -1.06 -14.79 -13.72
CA ARG A 24 -0.07 -13.71 -13.51
C ARG A 24 1.34 -14.07 -14.03
N PRO A 25 1.51 -14.48 -15.30
CA PRO A 25 2.77 -15.02 -15.81
C PRO A 25 3.91 -14.01 -15.83
N PHE A 26 3.61 -12.71 -15.83
CA PHE A 26 4.58 -11.62 -15.73
C PHE A 26 5.17 -11.48 -14.32
N TYR A 27 4.53 -12.05 -13.31
CA TYR A 27 4.90 -11.91 -11.91
C TYR A 27 5.28 -13.26 -11.26
N PHE A 28 4.56 -14.35 -11.58
CA PHE A 28 4.71 -15.67 -10.99
C PHE A 28 4.99 -16.73 -12.05
N SER A 29 6.18 -16.78 -12.62
CA SER A 29 6.50 -17.73 -13.69
C SER A 29 7.68 -18.67 -13.40
N ARG A 30 8.08 -18.78 -12.15
CA ARG A 30 9.19 -19.65 -11.74
C ARG A 30 8.78 -21.11 -11.67
N ILE A 31 9.61 -21.96 -12.28
CA ILE A 31 9.53 -23.41 -12.22
C ILE A 31 10.88 -23.93 -11.78
N VAL A 32 10.89 -24.88 -10.85
CA VAL A 32 12.12 -25.55 -10.39
C VAL A 32 11.91 -27.06 -10.40
N VAL A 33 12.82 -27.77 -11.05
CA VAL A 33 12.85 -29.23 -11.09
C VAL A 33 13.75 -29.74 -9.98
N ASP A 34 13.35 -30.80 -9.28
CA ASP A 34 14.18 -31.50 -8.29
C ASP A 34 15.48 -31.96 -8.97
N PRO A 35 16.66 -31.61 -8.42
CA PRO A 35 17.95 -32.00 -9.03
C PRO A 35 18.22 -33.52 -9.04
N LYS A 36 17.38 -34.32 -8.37
CA LYS A 36 17.54 -35.78 -8.26
C LYS A 36 16.38 -36.56 -8.88
N ASP A 37 15.27 -35.89 -9.20
CA ASP A 37 14.06 -36.53 -9.73
C ASP A 37 13.36 -35.60 -10.71
N GLU A 38 13.43 -35.89 -11.99
CA GLU A 38 12.84 -35.06 -13.06
C GLU A 38 11.31 -35.02 -13.06
N ASP A 39 10.67 -35.96 -12.38
CA ASP A 39 9.21 -36.00 -12.25
C ASP A 39 8.70 -35.08 -11.14
N ILE A 40 9.59 -34.62 -10.25
CA ILE A 40 9.28 -33.65 -9.22
C ILE A 40 9.53 -32.23 -9.74
N VAL A 41 8.45 -31.49 -9.91
CA VAL A 41 8.49 -30.09 -10.39
C VAL A 41 7.69 -29.21 -9.44
N VAL A 42 8.31 -28.13 -8.96
CA VAL A 42 7.60 -27.12 -8.17
C VAL A 42 7.39 -25.85 -8.98
N LYS A 43 6.26 -25.20 -8.78
CA LYS A 43 5.89 -23.96 -9.44
C LYS A 43 5.58 -22.88 -8.40
N ALA A 44 6.26 -21.76 -8.51
CA ALA A 44 5.91 -20.51 -7.84
C ALA A 44 4.68 -19.88 -8.55
N GLY A 45 3.78 -19.29 -7.78
CA GLY A 45 2.55 -18.71 -8.27
C GLY A 45 1.82 -17.99 -7.15
N LEU A 46 0.57 -17.62 -7.39
CA LEU A 46 -0.31 -17.11 -6.32
C LEU A 46 -0.32 -18.09 -5.13
N TYR A 47 -0.32 -19.39 -5.44
CA TYR A 47 -0.07 -20.48 -4.49
C TYR A 47 1.07 -21.33 -5.01
N GLY A 48 1.93 -21.80 -4.12
CA GLY A 48 2.97 -22.78 -4.46
C GLY A 48 2.35 -24.12 -4.79
N SER A 49 2.85 -24.80 -5.80
CA SER A 49 2.39 -26.12 -6.18
C SER A 49 3.53 -27.06 -6.55
N ILE A 50 3.28 -28.37 -6.41
CA ILE A 50 4.22 -29.44 -6.71
C ILE A 50 3.58 -30.47 -7.62
N SER A 51 4.32 -30.88 -8.65
CA SER A 51 4.03 -32.04 -9.48
C SER A 51 4.92 -33.20 -9.06
N LYS A 52 4.42 -34.42 -9.21
CA LYS A 52 5.14 -35.68 -8.98
C LYS A 52 5.10 -36.61 -10.21
N ASP A 53 4.69 -36.06 -11.35
CA ASP A 53 4.46 -36.77 -12.59
C ASP A 53 5.03 -36.02 -13.82
N GLY A 54 6.10 -35.27 -13.61
CA GLY A 54 6.78 -34.54 -14.68
C GLY A 54 6.02 -33.33 -15.18
N GLY A 55 5.10 -32.77 -14.38
CA GLY A 55 4.34 -31.56 -14.69
C GLY A 55 2.97 -31.80 -15.33
N GLU A 56 2.47 -33.05 -15.33
CA GLU A 56 1.13 -33.35 -15.85
C GLU A 56 0.04 -32.89 -14.89
N THR A 57 0.22 -33.13 -13.58
CA THR A 57 -0.68 -32.66 -12.53
C THR A 57 0.04 -31.92 -11.44
N PHE A 58 -0.65 -31.00 -10.74
CA PHE A 58 -0.12 -30.22 -9.64
C PHE A 58 -1.01 -30.27 -8.42
N GLU A 59 -0.38 -30.43 -7.25
CA GLU A 59 -1.01 -30.31 -5.93
C GLU A 59 -0.55 -29.02 -5.26
N ASN A 60 -1.44 -28.31 -4.57
CA ASN A 60 -1.04 -27.12 -3.82
C ASN A 60 -0.17 -27.48 -2.62
N LEU A 61 0.90 -26.74 -2.43
CA LEU A 61 1.67 -26.71 -1.20
C LEU A 61 0.93 -25.83 -0.19
N GLY A 62 0.48 -26.41 0.90
CA GLY A 62 -0.29 -25.72 1.92
C GLY A 62 0.56 -25.03 3.00
N ASN A 63 -0.14 -24.28 3.89
CA ASN A 63 0.43 -23.66 5.10
C ASN A 63 1.58 -22.67 4.84
N MET A 64 1.47 -21.89 3.76
CA MET A 64 2.36 -20.79 3.43
C MET A 64 1.54 -19.55 3.10
N HIS A 65 2.16 -18.39 3.24
CA HIS A 65 1.62 -17.16 2.66
C HIS A 65 1.49 -17.28 1.14
N ALA A 66 0.49 -16.62 0.57
CA ALA A 66 0.34 -16.51 -0.88
C ALA A 66 1.50 -15.74 -1.53
N ASP A 67 1.44 -15.59 -2.83
CA ASP A 67 2.38 -14.83 -3.63
C ASP A 67 3.82 -15.36 -3.51
N ILE A 68 3.99 -16.55 -4.12
CA ILE A 68 5.26 -17.27 -4.11
C ILE A 68 6.12 -16.78 -5.27
N HIS A 69 7.28 -16.20 -4.96
CA HIS A 69 8.19 -15.63 -5.95
C HIS A 69 9.28 -16.59 -6.41
N ASP A 70 9.81 -17.39 -5.48
CA ASP A 70 10.86 -18.35 -5.80
C ASP A 70 10.83 -19.55 -4.88
N MET A 71 11.33 -20.67 -5.42
CA MET A 71 11.50 -21.93 -4.70
C MET A 71 12.85 -22.51 -5.05
N VAL A 72 13.47 -23.21 -4.12
CA VAL A 72 14.75 -23.89 -4.35
C VAL A 72 14.83 -25.18 -3.56
N PHE A 73 15.35 -26.24 -4.18
CA PHE A 73 15.74 -27.46 -3.50
C PHE A 73 17.20 -27.37 -3.05
N ASP A 74 17.51 -27.96 -1.89
CA ASP A 74 18.90 -28.19 -1.52
C ASP A 74 19.52 -29.23 -2.47
N ILE A 75 20.67 -28.90 -3.07
CA ILE A 75 21.29 -29.72 -4.09
C ILE A 75 21.83 -31.06 -3.53
N ASN A 76 22.16 -31.13 -2.23
CA ASN A 76 22.63 -32.30 -1.58
C ASN A 76 21.51 -33.18 -1.04
N ASN A 77 20.42 -32.56 -0.62
CA ASN A 77 19.23 -33.25 -0.10
C ASN A 77 17.95 -32.58 -0.57
N SER A 78 17.37 -33.06 -1.65
CA SER A 78 16.15 -32.47 -2.25
C SER A 78 14.87 -32.66 -1.43
N ASP A 79 14.92 -33.33 -0.26
CA ASP A 79 13.83 -33.27 0.71
C ASP A 79 13.74 -31.88 1.36
N ILE A 80 14.85 -31.13 1.33
CA ILE A 80 14.91 -29.76 1.87
C ILE A 80 14.55 -28.77 0.76
N MET A 81 13.55 -27.91 1.05
CA MET A 81 13.14 -26.83 0.17
C MET A 81 13.10 -25.51 0.93
N TYR A 82 13.40 -24.43 0.21
CA TYR A 82 13.15 -23.07 0.66
C TYR A 82 12.21 -22.37 -0.31
N VAL A 83 11.31 -21.55 0.23
CA VAL A 83 10.28 -20.85 -0.54
C VAL A 83 10.25 -19.40 -0.09
N GLY A 84 10.38 -18.46 -1.04
CA GLY A 84 10.24 -17.04 -0.82
C GLY A 84 8.84 -16.58 -1.18
N THR A 85 8.16 -15.90 -0.26
CA THR A 85 6.80 -15.39 -0.39
C THR A 85 6.72 -13.95 0.08
N ASP A 86 5.59 -13.25 -0.18
CA ASP A 86 5.35 -11.92 0.37
C ASP A 86 5.18 -11.91 1.90
N GLY A 87 4.90 -13.06 2.51
CA GLY A 87 4.86 -13.24 3.96
C GLY A 87 6.20 -13.66 4.60
N GLY A 88 7.26 -13.84 3.80
CA GLY A 88 8.58 -14.22 4.29
C GLY A 88 9.11 -15.51 3.67
N VAL A 89 10.13 -16.07 4.31
CA VAL A 89 10.79 -17.31 3.86
C VAL A 89 10.22 -18.51 4.61
N TYR A 90 9.88 -19.54 3.85
CA TYR A 90 9.45 -20.83 4.38
C TYR A 90 10.49 -21.91 4.07
N ARG A 91 10.50 -22.96 4.88
CA ARG A 91 11.35 -24.11 4.72
C ARG A 91 10.56 -25.40 4.87
N SER A 92 10.89 -26.41 4.09
CA SER A 92 10.43 -27.78 4.24
C SER A 92 11.61 -28.73 4.43
N TRP A 93 11.40 -29.78 5.21
CA TRP A 93 12.35 -30.88 5.39
C TRP A 93 11.90 -32.17 4.70
N ASN A 94 10.75 -32.14 4.02
CA ASN A 94 10.07 -33.33 3.49
C ASN A 94 9.36 -33.05 2.16
N LYS A 95 10.04 -32.33 1.24
CA LYS A 95 9.55 -32.00 -0.11
C LYS A 95 8.19 -31.31 -0.11
N GLY A 96 7.97 -30.35 0.79
CA GLY A 96 6.75 -29.57 0.83
C GLY A 96 5.56 -30.23 1.51
N VAL A 97 5.69 -31.41 2.10
CA VAL A 97 4.61 -32.04 2.88
C VAL A 97 4.24 -31.20 4.09
N THR A 98 5.26 -30.60 4.73
CA THR A 98 5.10 -29.59 5.78
C THR A 98 5.98 -28.40 5.50
N MET A 99 5.46 -27.19 5.78
CA MET A 99 6.18 -25.93 5.60
C MET A 99 6.28 -25.22 6.95
N GLU A 100 7.45 -24.66 7.23
CA GLU A 100 7.76 -23.90 8.44
C GLU A 100 8.20 -22.50 8.04
N ILE A 101 7.61 -21.46 8.65
CA ILE A 101 8.10 -20.08 8.47
C ILE A 101 9.43 -19.88 9.20
N VAL A 102 10.35 -19.15 8.58
CA VAL A 102 11.64 -18.77 9.17
C VAL A 102 11.43 -17.49 10.00
N GLU A 103 11.12 -17.64 11.29
CA GLU A 103 10.71 -16.54 12.17
C GLU A 103 11.84 -15.62 12.65
N ASN A 104 13.10 -15.97 12.42
CA ASN A 104 14.26 -15.24 12.92
C ASN A 104 14.84 -14.21 11.95
N LEU A 105 14.13 -13.87 10.90
CA LEU A 105 14.48 -12.80 9.98
C LEU A 105 13.84 -11.48 10.47
N PRO A 106 14.64 -10.49 10.92
CA PRO A 106 14.11 -9.22 11.41
C PRO A 106 13.82 -8.26 10.25
N LEU A 107 12.93 -8.67 9.34
CA LEU A 107 12.61 -7.94 8.13
C LEU A 107 11.09 -7.72 8.06
N SER A 108 10.69 -6.50 7.70
CA SER A 108 9.30 -6.13 7.43
C SER A 108 9.27 -4.95 6.45
N GLN A 109 8.29 -4.93 5.57
CA GLN A 109 8.10 -3.84 4.61
C GLN A 109 6.91 -3.00 5.02
N PHE A 110 7.17 -1.89 5.70
CA PHE A 110 6.15 -0.91 6.05
C PHE A 110 5.87 0.04 4.88
N TYR A 111 4.60 0.28 4.61
CA TYR A 111 4.17 1.37 3.73
C TYR A 111 4.22 2.72 4.44
N HIS A 112 3.67 2.77 5.65
CA HIS A 112 3.67 3.96 6.50
C HIS A 112 3.91 3.57 7.96
N ILE A 113 4.48 4.50 8.72
CA ILE A 113 4.65 4.37 10.16
C ILE A 113 4.15 5.63 10.87
N SER A 114 3.59 5.47 12.05
CA SER A 114 3.27 6.55 12.97
C SER A 114 3.65 6.17 14.40
N VAL A 115 3.67 7.15 15.29
CA VAL A 115 3.98 6.94 16.72
C VAL A 115 2.96 7.69 17.57
N ASP A 116 2.80 7.26 18.83
CA ASP A 116 2.06 8.00 19.86
C ASP A 116 3.01 8.79 20.77
N ASN A 117 2.45 9.42 21.81
CA ASN A 117 3.17 10.19 22.81
C ASN A 117 3.29 9.46 24.15
N GLU A 118 3.12 8.15 24.18
CA GLU A 118 3.32 7.34 25.39
C GLU A 118 4.82 7.24 25.74
N GLU A 119 5.13 6.82 26.97
CA GLU A 119 6.52 6.63 27.43
C GLU A 119 6.67 5.21 28.02
N PRO A 120 7.33 4.28 27.35
CA PRO A 120 7.87 4.33 25.96
C PRO A 120 6.76 4.45 24.91
N TYR A 121 7.03 5.16 23.83
CA TYR A 121 6.08 5.32 22.74
C TYR A 121 5.81 4.00 22.01
N ASN A 122 4.66 3.90 21.37
CA ASN A 122 4.35 2.80 20.49
C ASN A 122 4.55 3.19 19.03
N ILE A 123 4.84 2.18 18.23
CA ILE A 123 4.99 2.26 16.77
C ILE A 123 3.77 1.61 16.14
N TYR A 124 3.19 2.26 15.16
CA TYR A 124 2.03 1.83 14.39
C TYR A 124 2.40 1.79 12.91
N GLY A 125 1.96 0.77 12.18
CA GLY A 125 2.25 0.73 10.75
C GLY A 125 1.53 -0.40 10.03
N GLY A 126 1.28 -0.15 8.74
CA GLY A 126 0.77 -1.13 7.81
C GLY A 126 1.88 -1.71 6.97
N LEU A 127 1.77 -2.99 6.69
CA LEU A 127 2.73 -3.80 5.94
C LEU A 127 2.14 -4.22 4.61
N GLN A 128 2.99 -4.23 3.59
CA GLN A 128 2.60 -4.86 2.33
C GLN A 128 2.26 -6.34 2.59
N ASP A 129 1.08 -6.77 2.15
CA ASP A 129 0.53 -8.13 2.20
C ASP A 129 0.40 -8.75 3.60
N ASN A 130 0.80 -8.02 4.65
CA ASN A 130 0.93 -8.56 6.01
C ASN A 130 0.13 -7.77 7.06
N GLY A 131 -0.90 -7.05 6.63
CA GLY A 131 -1.84 -6.37 7.53
C GLY A 131 -1.29 -5.14 8.24
N SER A 132 -1.96 -4.74 9.29
CA SER A 132 -1.63 -3.55 10.09
C SER A 132 -1.34 -3.94 11.54
N TRP A 133 -0.32 -3.32 12.12
CA TRP A 133 0.22 -3.71 13.41
C TRP A 133 0.57 -2.51 14.29
N TYR A 134 0.61 -2.74 15.60
CA TYR A 134 1.24 -1.82 16.54
C TYR A 134 2.01 -2.59 17.62
N GLY A 135 3.02 -1.94 18.17
CA GLY A 135 3.85 -2.51 19.23
C GLY A 135 4.71 -1.45 19.90
N PRO A 136 5.29 -1.75 21.08
CA PRO A 136 6.07 -0.80 21.85
C PRO A 136 7.44 -0.54 21.17
N SER A 137 7.99 0.66 21.34
CA SER A 137 9.36 0.98 20.95
C SER A 137 10.43 0.37 21.87
N PHE A 138 10.03 -0.11 23.06
CA PHE A 138 10.89 -0.74 24.04
C PHE A 138 10.16 -1.85 24.81
N ALA A 139 10.87 -2.95 25.05
CA ALA A 139 10.44 -4.01 25.95
C ALA A 139 11.61 -4.56 26.75
N ALA A 140 11.42 -4.86 28.02
CA ALA A 140 12.44 -5.48 28.85
C ALA A 140 12.82 -6.87 28.30
N GLY A 141 14.09 -7.09 28.02
CA GLY A 141 14.60 -8.30 27.35
C GLY A 141 14.53 -8.26 25.82
N GLY A 142 14.20 -7.11 25.23
CA GLY A 142 14.10 -6.89 23.79
C GLY A 142 12.70 -7.09 23.21
N ILE A 143 12.49 -6.49 22.04
CA ILE A 143 11.22 -6.62 21.30
C ILE A 143 11.23 -7.96 20.54
N SER A 144 10.09 -8.64 20.52
CA SER A 144 9.84 -9.87 19.76
C SER A 144 8.42 -9.86 19.19
N ALA A 145 8.10 -10.82 18.32
CA ALA A 145 6.79 -10.92 17.66
C ALA A 145 5.60 -10.84 18.64
N LYS A 146 5.71 -11.40 19.82
CA LYS A 146 4.64 -11.37 20.85
C LYS A 146 4.25 -9.97 21.37
N HIS A 147 5.07 -8.97 21.10
CA HIS A 147 4.81 -7.57 21.50
C HIS A 147 4.02 -6.79 20.44
N TRP A 148 3.85 -7.37 19.27
CA TRP A 148 3.10 -6.76 18.18
C TRP A 148 1.67 -7.28 18.16
N ASN A 149 0.72 -6.37 17.97
CA ASN A 149 -0.72 -6.64 17.95
C ASN A 149 -1.27 -6.28 16.57
N ALA A 150 -1.99 -7.22 15.94
CA ALA A 150 -2.65 -6.98 14.68
C ALA A 150 -3.89 -6.10 14.85
N VAL A 151 -4.06 -5.12 13.98
CA VAL A 151 -5.20 -4.19 13.96
C VAL A 151 -5.80 -3.99 12.57
N GLY A 152 -5.39 -4.79 11.60
CA GLY A 152 -5.90 -4.77 10.22
C GLY A 152 -5.36 -5.95 9.43
N GLN A 153 -5.93 -6.15 8.24
CA GLN A 153 -5.62 -7.24 7.31
C GLN A 153 -5.30 -6.66 5.93
N GLY A 154 -4.95 -7.54 4.97
CA GLY A 154 -4.63 -7.17 3.60
C GLY A 154 -3.32 -6.39 3.49
N ASP A 155 -3.21 -5.54 2.47
CA ASP A 155 -2.20 -4.50 2.40
C ASP A 155 -2.55 -3.41 3.41
N GLY A 156 -1.88 -3.40 4.55
CA GLY A 156 -2.04 -2.34 5.54
C GLY A 156 -1.20 -1.13 5.16
N PHE A 157 -1.78 0.07 5.24
CA PHE A 157 -1.05 1.30 4.91
C PHE A 157 -0.89 2.19 6.13
N ARG A 158 -1.87 3.02 6.42
CA ARG A 158 -1.80 3.95 7.55
C ARG A 158 -2.43 3.32 8.79
N VAL A 159 -1.72 3.41 9.89
CA VAL A 159 -2.22 3.03 11.22
C VAL A 159 -2.03 4.21 12.15
N LEU A 160 -3.12 4.76 12.66
CA LEU A 160 -3.13 6.01 13.42
C LEU A 160 -3.71 5.79 14.81
N ARG A 161 -3.06 6.38 15.80
CA ARG A 161 -3.55 6.41 17.18
C ARG A 161 -4.43 7.64 17.39
N HIS A 162 -5.60 7.46 18.00
CA HIS A 162 -6.41 8.59 18.46
C HIS A 162 -5.63 9.41 19.50
N PRO A 163 -5.61 10.74 19.42
CA PRO A 163 -4.75 11.58 20.29
C PRO A 163 -4.97 11.42 21.79
N THR A 164 -6.19 11.10 22.24
CA THR A 164 -6.57 11.10 23.66
C THR A 164 -7.30 9.84 24.14
N LYS A 165 -7.75 8.96 23.24
CA LYS A 165 -8.48 7.73 23.56
C LYS A 165 -7.65 6.52 23.13
N ASN A 166 -7.85 5.36 23.76
CA ASN A 166 -7.21 4.11 23.36
C ASN A 166 -7.90 3.49 22.12
N ILE A 167 -7.95 4.26 21.04
CA ILE A 167 -8.54 3.89 19.77
C ILE A 167 -7.46 3.92 18.70
N ILE A 168 -7.41 2.89 17.86
CA ILE A 168 -6.51 2.78 16.70
C ILE A 168 -7.37 2.75 15.45
N TYR A 169 -6.96 3.50 14.45
CA TYR A 169 -7.51 3.48 13.10
C TYR A 169 -6.53 2.80 12.19
N SER A 170 -6.99 1.90 11.35
CA SER A 170 -6.20 1.27 10.30
C SER A 170 -7.02 1.16 9.04
N GLU A 171 -6.36 1.20 7.90
CA GLU A 171 -7.00 1.00 6.62
C GLU A 171 -6.23 -0.04 5.81
N MET A 172 -6.94 -0.75 4.95
CA MET A 172 -6.37 -1.63 3.95
C MET A 172 -6.56 -1.04 2.55
N GLN A 173 -5.90 -1.67 1.60
CA GLN A 173 -5.89 -1.25 0.20
C GLN A 173 -7.27 -0.76 -0.29
N GLY A 174 -7.26 0.37 -1.01
CA GLY A 174 -8.46 0.92 -1.63
C GLY A 174 -9.58 1.28 -0.66
N ALA A 175 -9.29 1.45 0.64
CA ALA A 175 -10.28 1.61 1.69
C ALA A 175 -11.39 0.53 1.67
N GLU A 176 -11.09 -0.68 1.15
CA GLU A 176 -12.04 -1.80 1.20
C GLU A 176 -12.53 -2.05 2.63
N ASN A 177 -11.64 -1.87 3.59
CA ASN A 177 -11.99 -1.75 5.01
C ASN A 177 -11.17 -0.64 5.67
N VAL A 178 -11.86 0.16 6.47
CA VAL A 178 -11.25 1.09 7.42
C VAL A 178 -11.76 0.71 8.80
N TRP A 179 -10.86 0.31 9.67
CA TRP A 179 -11.22 -0.17 11.01
C TRP A 179 -10.96 0.90 12.07
N ARG A 180 -11.87 0.95 13.03
CA ARG A 180 -11.68 1.58 14.32
C ARG A 180 -11.62 0.48 15.39
N TYR A 181 -10.45 0.32 15.98
CA TYR A 181 -10.21 -0.62 17.06
C TYR A 181 -10.20 0.13 18.40
N ASP A 182 -11.19 -0.13 19.25
CA ASP A 182 -11.25 0.33 20.65
C ASP A 182 -10.52 -0.70 21.50
N VAL A 183 -9.29 -0.39 21.90
CA VAL A 183 -8.40 -1.32 22.60
C VAL A 183 -8.92 -1.64 23.99
N ASP A 184 -9.48 -0.66 24.72
CA ASP A 184 -9.96 -0.83 26.09
C ASP A 184 -11.16 -1.77 26.16
N ASN A 185 -12.02 -1.74 25.15
CA ASN A 185 -13.22 -2.55 25.08
C ASN A 185 -13.08 -3.79 24.20
N ASN A 186 -11.92 -3.96 23.53
CA ASN A 186 -11.66 -5.00 22.54
C ASN A 186 -12.76 -5.06 21.45
N LEU A 187 -13.14 -3.89 20.92
CA LEU A 187 -14.19 -3.76 19.93
C LEU A 187 -13.61 -3.25 18.61
N VAL A 188 -13.95 -3.93 17.52
CA VAL A 188 -13.61 -3.51 16.15
C VAL A 188 -14.89 -3.08 15.45
N LYS A 189 -14.83 -1.94 14.77
CA LYS A 189 -15.89 -1.44 13.92
C LYS A 189 -15.31 -1.02 12.57
N THR A 190 -15.96 -1.41 11.49
CA THR A 190 -15.69 -0.90 10.16
C THR A 190 -16.33 0.48 10.00
N ILE A 191 -15.56 1.45 9.54
CA ILE A 191 -15.95 2.87 9.54
C ILE A 191 -15.74 3.57 8.19
N GLN A 192 -15.41 2.87 7.09
CA GLN A 192 -15.22 3.51 5.80
C GLN A 192 -16.49 4.29 5.38
N PRO A 193 -16.32 5.43 4.66
CA PRO A 193 -17.46 6.13 4.09
C PRO A 193 -18.15 5.27 3.04
N LEU A 194 -19.48 5.19 3.11
CA LEU A 194 -20.29 4.48 2.14
C LEU A 194 -20.82 5.43 1.06
N PRO A 195 -21.08 4.94 -0.16
CA PRO A 195 -21.67 5.76 -1.23
C PRO A 195 -22.95 6.46 -0.78
N VAL A 196 -23.13 7.70 -1.21
CA VAL A 196 -24.30 8.56 -0.90
C VAL A 196 -25.03 8.86 -2.21
N ASP A 197 -26.36 8.77 -2.19
CA ASP A 197 -27.20 9.08 -3.35
C ASP A 197 -26.88 10.48 -3.93
N GLY A 198 -26.74 10.55 -5.25
CA GLY A 198 -26.42 11.77 -5.97
C GLY A 198 -24.93 12.06 -6.14
N TYR A 199 -24.06 11.22 -5.62
CA TYR A 199 -22.61 11.24 -5.88
C TYR A 199 -22.22 10.08 -6.79
N GLU A 200 -21.11 10.27 -7.53
CA GLU A 200 -20.45 9.18 -8.26
C GLU A 200 -19.91 8.15 -7.28
N GLU A 201 -19.71 6.92 -7.77
CA GLU A 201 -19.01 5.87 -7.02
C GLU A 201 -17.65 6.37 -6.52
N TYR A 202 -17.28 6.01 -5.29
CA TYR A 202 -16.03 6.49 -4.70
C TYR A 202 -14.84 5.74 -5.29
N ARG A 203 -13.89 6.51 -5.81
CA ARG A 203 -12.60 6.02 -6.28
C ARG A 203 -11.57 6.23 -5.17
N PHE A 204 -11.18 5.15 -4.50
CA PHE A 204 -10.10 5.18 -3.51
C PHE A 204 -8.80 4.75 -4.15
N ASN A 205 -7.70 5.42 -3.80
CA ASN A 205 -6.37 4.95 -4.16
C ASN A 205 -6.07 3.65 -3.42
N TRP A 206 -5.20 2.80 -3.98
CA TRP A 206 -4.70 1.61 -3.28
C TRP A 206 -4.14 2.00 -1.91
N ASN A 207 -3.34 3.05 -1.85
CA ASN A 207 -2.82 3.69 -0.65
C ASN A 207 -3.73 4.87 -0.26
N THR A 208 -4.90 4.57 0.27
CA THR A 208 -5.92 5.57 0.64
C THR A 208 -5.41 6.48 1.77
N PRO A 209 -5.50 7.82 1.63
CA PRO A 209 -5.11 8.72 2.70
C PRO A 209 -6.18 8.76 3.79
N ILE A 210 -5.77 8.40 5.01
CA ILE A 210 -6.53 8.65 6.25
C ILE A 210 -5.70 9.55 7.16
N GLU A 211 -6.32 10.55 7.80
CA GLU A 211 -5.63 11.52 8.66
C GLU A 211 -6.49 11.88 9.87
N THR A 212 -5.83 12.09 11.01
CA THR A 212 -6.45 12.61 12.23
C THR A 212 -6.29 14.12 12.31
N SER A 213 -7.35 14.84 12.70
CA SER A 213 -7.25 16.29 12.90
C SER A 213 -6.34 16.64 14.08
N LYS A 214 -5.53 17.68 13.92
CA LYS A 214 -4.71 18.22 14.99
C LYS A 214 -5.49 19.21 15.89
N ASN A 215 -6.66 19.68 15.44
CA ASN A 215 -7.48 20.67 16.15
C ASN A 215 -8.68 20.04 16.86
N ASN A 216 -9.13 18.85 16.41
CA ASN A 216 -10.26 18.14 17.02
C ASN A 216 -9.94 16.64 17.08
N SER A 217 -9.71 16.12 18.26
CA SER A 217 -9.27 14.73 18.47
C SER A 217 -10.23 13.66 17.93
N ASP A 218 -11.53 13.95 17.85
CA ASP A 218 -12.53 13.01 17.33
C ASP A 218 -12.73 13.12 15.80
N ARG A 219 -12.02 14.03 15.15
CA ARG A 219 -12.13 14.27 13.70
C ARG A 219 -11.16 13.43 12.90
N LEU A 220 -11.70 12.84 11.83
CA LEU A 220 -10.95 12.10 10.82
C LEU A 220 -11.22 12.65 9.42
N TYR A 221 -10.26 12.49 8.56
CA TYR A 221 -10.37 12.70 7.12
C TYR A 221 -10.01 11.41 6.38
N ILE A 222 -10.68 11.14 5.25
CA ILE A 222 -10.31 10.10 4.29
C ILE A 222 -10.55 10.62 2.87
N GLY A 223 -9.69 10.24 1.93
CA GLY A 223 -9.73 10.70 0.55
C GLY A 223 -10.18 9.62 -0.41
N SER A 224 -11.29 9.87 -1.15
CA SER A 224 -11.58 9.24 -2.44
C SER A 224 -11.21 10.24 -3.54
N GLN A 225 -12.05 10.49 -4.56
CA GLN A 225 -11.99 11.73 -5.34
C GLN A 225 -12.53 12.93 -4.55
N TYR A 226 -13.22 12.66 -3.43
CA TYR A 226 -13.75 13.64 -2.49
C TYR A 226 -12.98 13.58 -1.17
N VAL A 227 -12.97 14.70 -0.44
CA VAL A 227 -12.56 14.69 0.97
C VAL A 227 -13.77 14.39 1.83
N HIS A 228 -13.72 13.27 2.54
CA HIS A 228 -14.70 12.88 3.55
C HIS A 228 -14.18 13.29 4.92
N ARG A 229 -15.06 13.88 5.75
CA ARG A 229 -14.78 14.27 7.12
C ARG A 229 -15.75 13.59 8.08
N SER A 230 -15.21 13.03 9.16
CA SER A 230 -15.97 12.61 10.32
C SER A 230 -15.62 13.49 11.51
N ASN A 231 -16.60 13.84 12.35
CA ASN A 231 -16.38 14.55 13.62
C ASN A 231 -16.74 13.69 14.85
N ASP A 232 -16.92 12.38 14.65
CA ASP A 232 -17.41 11.43 15.67
C ASP A 232 -16.67 10.09 15.61
N THR A 233 -15.34 10.15 15.37
CA THR A 233 -14.46 8.97 15.30
C THR A 233 -14.84 7.97 14.20
N GLY A 234 -15.36 8.43 13.08
CA GLY A 234 -15.73 7.61 11.93
C GLY A 234 -17.12 6.99 11.99
N ASN A 235 -17.98 7.39 12.94
CA ASN A 235 -19.34 6.86 12.96
C ASN A 235 -20.23 7.43 11.85
N THR A 236 -20.03 8.71 11.50
CA THR A 236 -20.69 9.37 10.38
C THR A 236 -19.71 10.15 9.54
N TRP A 237 -20.00 10.31 8.26
CA TRP A 237 -19.16 11.00 7.30
C TRP A 237 -19.95 12.05 6.53
N GLU A 238 -19.31 13.18 6.23
CA GLU A 238 -19.77 14.22 5.34
C GLU A 238 -18.76 14.46 4.21
N ILE A 239 -19.23 14.70 3.00
CA ILE A 239 -18.39 15.12 1.88
C ILE A 239 -18.21 16.63 1.99
N ILE A 240 -16.96 17.09 2.07
CA ILE A 240 -16.61 18.51 2.23
C ILE A 240 -15.87 19.10 1.02
N SER A 241 -15.91 18.42 -0.12
CA SER A 241 -15.29 18.91 -1.36
C SER A 241 -16.11 18.51 -2.59
N PRO A 242 -15.97 19.19 -3.73
CA PRO A 242 -16.25 18.61 -5.03
C PRO A 242 -15.25 17.51 -5.34
N ASP A 243 -15.34 16.86 -6.53
CA ASP A 243 -14.23 16.07 -7.07
C ASP A 243 -13.01 16.99 -7.22
N LEU A 244 -11.90 16.64 -6.53
CA LEU A 244 -10.66 17.43 -6.49
C LEU A 244 -9.63 16.97 -7.53
N THR A 245 -9.92 15.88 -8.24
CA THR A 245 -9.07 15.26 -9.25
C THR A 245 -9.23 15.91 -10.62
N THR A 246 -8.55 15.42 -11.63
CA THR A 246 -8.82 15.80 -13.02
C THR A 246 -10.06 15.10 -13.57
N ASN A 247 -10.49 14.02 -12.95
CA ASN A 247 -11.57 13.12 -13.39
C ASN A 247 -11.40 12.71 -14.87
N ASP A 248 -10.18 12.40 -15.29
CA ASP A 248 -9.87 12.02 -16.66
C ASP A 248 -10.35 10.58 -16.93
N PRO A 249 -11.40 10.38 -17.75
CA PRO A 249 -11.95 9.05 -18.00
C PRO A 249 -10.97 8.13 -18.73
N THR A 250 -9.96 8.67 -19.41
CA THR A 250 -8.93 7.85 -20.10
C THR A 250 -7.99 7.19 -19.11
N LYS A 251 -8.01 7.60 -17.84
CA LYS A 251 -7.22 7.08 -16.73
C LYS A 251 -8.02 6.18 -15.78
N GLN A 252 -9.25 5.84 -16.15
CA GLN A 252 -10.20 5.06 -15.34
C GLN A 252 -10.64 3.77 -16.05
N ASN A 253 -9.83 3.26 -16.98
CA ASN A 253 -10.11 2.04 -17.77
C ASN A 253 -9.35 0.84 -17.20
N GLN A 254 -9.40 0.63 -15.88
CA GLN A 254 -8.64 -0.42 -15.21
C GLN A 254 -9.03 -1.82 -15.69
N GLU A 255 -10.30 -2.05 -15.99
CA GLU A 255 -10.79 -3.35 -16.48
C GLU A 255 -10.27 -3.71 -17.87
N ASP A 256 -9.85 -2.72 -18.65
CA ASP A 256 -9.27 -2.90 -19.98
C ASP A 256 -7.73 -2.93 -19.95
N SER A 257 -7.14 -2.82 -18.76
CA SER A 257 -5.70 -2.84 -18.54
C SER A 257 -5.20 -4.24 -18.14
N GLY A 258 -3.91 -4.40 -17.88
CA GLY A 258 -3.36 -5.63 -17.34
C GLY A 258 -2.52 -6.46 -18.31
N GLY A 259 -2.34 -6.03 -19.55
CA GLY A 259 -1.39 -6.65 -20.50
C GLY A 259 -1.77 -8.08 -20.88
N LEU A 260 -0.98 -9.07 -20.46
CA LEU A 260 -1.13 -10.48 -20.85
C LEU A 260 -2.30 -11.20 -20.17
N SER A 261 -2.80 -10.70 -19.04
CA SER A 261 -3.97 -11.23 -18.35
C SER A 261 -4.84 -10.06 -17.90
N MET A 262 -6.16 -10.23 -17.92
CA MET A 262 -7.07 -9.29 -17.27
C MET A 262 -6.90 -9.44 -15.77
N ASP A 263 -6.24 -8.47 -15.15
CA ASP A 263 -5.91 -8.46 -13.72
C ASP A 263 -6.14 -7.06 -13.17
N ASN A 264 -7.40 -6.72 -12.94
CA ASN A 264 -7.76 -5.54 -12.18
C ASN A 264 -7.80 -5.90 -10.70
N SER A 265 -6.76 -5.50 -9.97
CA SER A 265 -6.66 -5.72 -8.52
C SER A 265 -7.20 -4.56 -7.70
N GLY A 266 -7.55 -3.43 -8.34
CA GLY A 266 -7.84 -2.15 -7.70
C GLY A 266 -6.59 -1.30 -7.40
N ALA A 267 -5.38 -1.86 -7.53
CA ALA A 267 -4.13 -1.10 -7.43
C ALA A 267 -3.97 -0.08 -8.57
N GLU A 268 -4.68 -0.28 -9.65
CA GLU A 268 -4.71 0.56 -10.84
C GLU A 268 -5.63 1.78 -10.70
N ASN A 269 -6.40 1.89 -9.61
CA ASN A 269 -7.28 3.04 -9.38
C ASN A 269 -6.50 4.35 -9.45
N HIS A 270 -7.00 5.28 -10.25
CA HIS A 270 -6.39 6.56 -10.54
C HIS A 270 -7.43 7.69 -10.52
N THR A 271 -6.99 8.94 -10.57
CA THR A 271 -7.84 10.13 -10.34
C THR A 271 -8.45 10.09 -8.93
N THR A 272 -7.57 9.96 -7.95
CA THR A 272 -7.89 9.83 -6.53
C THR A 272 -7.10 10.85 -5.70
N ILE A 273 -7.59 11.16 -4.51
CA ILE A 273 -6.81 11.90 -3.52
C ILE A 273 -5.79 10.93 -2.92
N PHE A 274 -4.52 11.36 -2.87
CA PHE A 274 -3.41 10.56 -2.36
C PHE A 274 -2.86 11.06 -1.02
N THR A 275 -3.03 12.36 -0.73
CA THR A 275 -2.59 12.96 0.53
C THR A 275 -3.57 14.02 0.99
N ILE A 276 -3.82 14.07 2.31
CA ILE A 276 -4.65 15.09 2.96
C ILE A 276 -3.89 15.56 4.20
N THR A 277 -3.89 16.86 4.46
CA THR A 277 -3.40 17.40 5.73
C THR A 277 -4.22 18.61 6.16
N GLU A 278 -4.63 18.62 7.42
CA GLU A 278 -5.24 19.79 8.09
C GLU A 278 -4.12 20.63 8.73
N SER A 279 -4.17 21.96 8.57
CA SER A 279 -3.25 22.84 9.27
C SER A 279 -3.37 22.66 10.79
N PRO A 280 -2.29 22.37 11.51
CA PRO A 280 -2.32 22.27 12.97
C PRO A 280 -2.62 23.58 13.68
N LEU A 281 -2.57 24.72 12.96
CA LEU A 281 -2.79 26.06 13.48
C LEU A 281 -4.18 26.61 13.15
N ASN A 282 -4.88 26.01 12.17
CA ASN A 282 -6.18 26.49 11.71
C ASN A 282 -6.99 25.39 11.04
N GLU A 283 -8.00 24.87 11.72
CA GLU A 283 -8.86 23.78 11.25
C GLU A 283 -9.62 24.09 9.94
N ASN A 284 -9.70 25.34 9.53
CA ASN A 284 -10.34 25.74 8.28
C ASN A 284 -9.42 25.59 7.06
N ILE A 285 -8.10 25.40 7.28
CA ILE A 285 -7.13 25.20 6.21
C ILE A 285 -6.85 23.72 6.07
N ILE A 286 -7.26 23.18 4.93
CA ILE A 286 -7.03 21.77 4.58
C ILE A 286 -6.42 21.72 3.19
N TRP A 287 -5.41 20.89 3.03
CA TRP A 287 -4.74 20.61 1.76
C TRP A 287 -5.08 19.19 1.30
N ALA A 288 -5.21 19.02 -0.01
CA ALA A 288 -5.33 17.72 -0.64
C ALA A 288 -4.46 17.67 -1.89
N GLY A 289 -3.75 16.56 -2.06
CA GLY A 289 -2.95 16.25 -3.24
C GLY A 289 -3.49 15.00 -3.92
N THR A 290 -3.44 14.96 -5.25
CA THR A 290 -3.99 13.86 -6.03
C THR A 290 -2.92 13.11 -6.79
N ASP A 291 -3.18 11.84 -7.13
CA ASP A 291 -2.31 11.00 -7.94
C ASP A 291 -2.19 11.47 -9.40
N ASP A 292 -3.13 12.30 -9.83
CA ASP A 292 -3.16 12.93 -11.16
C ASP A 292 -2.65 14.38 -11.17
N GLY A 293 -1.99 14.80 -10.08
CA GLY A 293 -1.14 15.99 -10.02
C GLY A 293 -1.80 17.30 -9.58
N ASN A 294 -3.00 17.29 -9.01
CA ASN A 294 -3.62 18.50 -8.47
C ASN A 294 -3.17 18.77 -7.03
N ILE A 295 -2.91 20.04 -6.70
CA ILE A 295 -2.81 20.55 -5.33
C ILE A 295 -4.03 21.41 -5.05
N GLN A 296 -4.83 20.99 -4.11
CA GLN A 296 -6.06 21.68 -3.72
C GLN A 296 -5.94 22.24 -2.30
N VAL A 297 -6.48 23.42 -2.07
CA VAL A 297 -6.53 24.04 -0.73
C VAL A 297 -7.87 24.66 -0.47
N THR A 298 -8.40 24.42 0.74
CA THR A 298 -9.52 25.17 1.31
C THR A 298 -9.05 26.07 2.44
N LYS A 299 -9.73 27.19 2.67
CA LYS A 299 -9.47 28.13 3.79
C LYS A 299 -10.72 28.38 4.63
N ASN A 300 -11.76 27.59 4.40
CA ASN A 300 -13.06 27.76 5.04
C ASN A 300 -13.70 26.40 5.40
N GLY A 301 -12.87 25.43 5.77
CA GLY A 301 -13.31 24.13 6.26
C GLY A 301 -14.01 23.26 5.22
N GLY A 302 -13.63 23.40 3.94
CA GLY A 302 -14.18 22.61 2.85
C GLY A 302 -15.34 23.27 2.07
N LYS A 303 -15.81 24.46 2.47
CA LYS A 303 -16.92 25.13 1.76
C LYS A 303 -16.55 25.56 0.33
N SER A 304 -15.28 25.81 0.07
CA SER A 304 -14.75 26.06 -1.26
C SER A 304 -13.29 25.63 -1.35
N TRP A 305 -12.89 25.13 -2.51
CA TRP A 305 -11.55 24.63 -2.79
C TRP A 305 -10.93 25.39 -3.96
N LYS A 306 -9.60 25.51 -3.95
CA LYS A 306 -8.85 26.14 -5.01
C LYS A 306 -7.70 25.24 -5.43
N ASN A 307 -7.65 24.90 -6.73
CA ASN A 307 -6.51 24.24 -7.33
C ASN A 307 -5.36 25.25 -7.50
N VAL A 308 -4.20 24.95 -6.95
CA VAL A 308 -3.00 25.81 -6.95
C VAL A 308 -1.83 25.19 -7.68
N ILE A 309 -1.97 24.03 -8.32
CA ILE A 309 -0.90 23.36 -9.08
C ILE A 309 -0.35 24.24 -10.20
N GLY A 310 -1.19 25.06 -10.82
CA GLY A 310 -0.77 25.98 -11.89
C GLY A 310 0.28 27.02 -11.46
N ASN A 311 0.51 27.18 -10.16
CA ASN A 311 1.52 28.09 -9.60
C ASN A 311 2.87 27.38 -9.33
N VAL A 312 2.93 26.03 -9.46
CA VAL A 312 4.17 25.26 -9.35
C VAL A 312 4.83 25.18 -10.71
N SER A 313 6.11 25.49 -10.78
CA SER A 313 6.91 25.42 -12.02
C SER A 313 7.96 24.30 -11.94
N GLY A 314 8.24 23.65 -13.09
CA GLY A 314 9.33 22.67 -13.19
C GLY A 314 8.93 21.23 -12.86
N VAL A 315 7.68 20.97 -12.48
CA VAL A 315 7.14 19.62 -12.32
C VAL A 315 6.38 19.23 -13.59
N PRO A 316 6.59 18.04 -14.17
CA PRO A 316 5.78 17.56 -15.28
C PRO A 316 4.29 17.50 -14.93
N LYS A 317 3.43 17.67 -15.93
CA LYS A 317 1.98 17.56 -15.71
C LYS A 317 1.62 16.15 -15.24
N ASN A 318 0.60 16.06 -14.39
CA ASN A 318 0.05 14.82 -13.86
C ASN A 318 1.05 14.00 -13.04
N THR A 319 2.12 14.64 -12.51
CA THR A 319 3.01 13.98 -11.54
C THR A 319 2.29 13.87 -10.21
N TRP A 320 2.29 12.69 -9.62
CA TRP A 320 1.65 12.43 -8.32
C TRP A 320 2.08 13.42 -7.25
N VAL A 321 1.12 14.03 -6.59
CA VAL A 321 1.33 14.79 -5.36
C VAL A 321 1.41 13.79 -4.21
N TYR A 322 2.63 13.38 -3.89
CA TYR A 322 2.82 12.25 -2.98
C TYR A 322 2.59 12.60 -1.52
N HIS A 323 3.05 13.78 -1.09
CA HIS A 323 2.86 14.24 0.28
C HIS A 323 2.74 15.76 0.34
N ILE A 324 1.83 16.25 1.18
CA ILE A 324 1.70 17.65 1.56
C ILE A 324 1.77 17.74 3.08
N GLU A 325 2.66 18.61 3.60
CA GLU A 325 2.79 18.89 5.02
C GLU A 325 2.46 20.34 5.30
N ALA A 326 1.45 20.60 6.13
CA ALA A 326 1.12 21.95 6.61
C ALA A 326 2.04 22.33 7.78
N SER A 327 2.60 23.52 7.74
CA SER A 327 3.55 23.98 8.76
C SER A 327 2.92 24.07 10.15
N VAL A 328 3.66 23.62 11.17
CA VAL A 328 3.35 23.81 12.59
C VAL A 328 3.70 25.22 13.11
N HIS A 329 4.33 26.07 12.29
CA HIS A 329 4.83 27.39 12.70
C HIS A 329 4.10 28.57 12.05
N ASP A 330 3.51 28.38 10.87
CA ASP A 330 2.81 29.41 10.11
C ASP A 330 1.70 28.80 9.27
N GLU A 331 0.47 29.21 9.49
CA GLU A 331 -0.72 28.66 8.81
C GLU A 331 -0.72 28.89 7.30
N ASN A 332 0.04 29.87 6.78
CA ASN A 332 0.15 30.14 5.35
C ASN A 332 1.21 29.28 4.65
N THR A 333 2.02 28.57 5.43
CA THR A 333 3.15 27.78 4.94
C THR A 333 2.75 26.30 4.80
N ALA A 334 3.10 25.72 3.66
CA ALA A 334 3.03 24.29 3.41
C ALA A 334 4.20 23.82 2.54
N TYR A 335 4.48 22.55 2.62
CA TYR A 335 5.49 21.86 1.83
C TYR A 335 4.81 20.78 0.97
N VAL A 336 5.35 20.52 -0.21
CA VAL A 336 4.83 19.49 -1.10
C VAL A 336 5.97 18.74 -1.77
N VAL A 337 5.82 17.44 -1.91
CA VAL A 337 6.70 16.61 -2.73
C VAL A 337 5.90 15.88 -3.80
N PHE A 338 6.55 15.66 -4.94
CA PHE A 338 5.97 14.94 -6.06
C PHE A 338 6.82 13.72 -6.38
N ASP A 339 6.16 12.65 -6.81
CA ASP A 339 6.79 11.40 -7.20
C ASP A 339 6.46 11.05 -8.65
N GLY A 340 7.47 11.10 -9.51
CA GLY A 340 7.35 10.77 -10.94
C GLY A 340 7.92 9.39 -11.31
N HIS A 341 8.41 8.60 -10.33
CA HIS A 341 9.15 7.37 -10.62
C HIS A 341 8.33 6.34 -11.41
N THR A 342 7.02 6.23 -11.15
CA THR A 342 6.10 5.34 -11.88
C THR A 342 5.97 5.73 -13.36
N SER A 343 6.27 6.99 -13.71
CA SER A 343 6.32 7.50 -15.08
C SER A 343 7.75 7.55 -15.64
N GLY A 344 8.72 6.94 -14.93
CA GLY A 344 10.13 6.91 -15.33
C GLY A 344 10.91 8.20 -15.02
N ASP A 345 10.30 9.17 -14.33
CA ASP A 345 10.97 10.40 -13.90
C ASP A 345 11.52 10.24 -12.47
N MET A 346 12.83 10.06 -12.39
CA MET A 346 13.55 9.81 -11.15
C MET A 346 14.04 11.10 -10.47
N LYS A 347 13.59 12.29 -10.90
CA LYS A 347 14.00 13.56 -10.31
C LYS A 347 13.29 13.80 -8.98
N ALA A 348 14.01 14.48 -8.08
CA ALA A 348 13.45 14.95 -6.84
C ALA A 348 12.68 16.27 -7.05
N TYR A 349 11.48 16.34 -6.49
CA TYR A 349 10.62 17.53 -6.55
C TYR A 349 10.09 17.85 -5.16
N ALA A 350 10.56 18.94 -4.57
CA ALA A 350 10.06 19.44 -3.29
C ALA A 350 9.91 20.96 -3.33
N TYR A 351 8.78 21.45 -2.87
CA TYR A 351 8.44 22.87 -2.92
C TYR A 351 7.87 23.35 -1.60
N LYS A 352 8.05 24.65 -1.35
CA LYS A 352 7.49 25.37 -0.20
C LYS A 352 6.65 26.54 -0.69
N THR A 353 5.50 26.75 -0.07
CA THR A 353 4.71 27.98 -0.13
C THR A 353 4.71 28.68 1.22
N ASN A 354 4.61 30.02 1.24
CA ASN A 354 4.39 30.84 2.44
C ASN A 354 3.13 31.72 2.30
N ASP A 355 2.26 31.44 1.32
CA ASP A 355 1.12 32.30 0.96
C ASP A 355 -0.10 31.48 0.51
N LEU A 356 -0.25 30.29 1.08
CA LEU A 356 -1.35 29.36 0.78
C LEU A 356 -1.42 28.98 -0.72
N GLY A 357 -0.25 28.68 -1.30
CA GLY A 357 -0.13 28.15 -2.66
C GLY A 357 -0.25 29.19 -3.77
N LYS A 358 -0.22 30.50 -3.47
CA LYS A 358 -0.18 31.53 -4.50
C LYS A 358 1.16 31.54 -5.23
N THR A 359 2.23 31.27 -4.49
CA THR A 359 3.59 31.11 -5.02
C THR A 359 4.26 29.88 -4.39
N TRP A 360 5.14 29.25 -5.15
CA TRP A 360 5.91 28.09 -4.71
C TRP A 360 7.39 28.26 -5.02
N THR A 361 8.24 27.89 -4.08
CA THR A 361 9.68 27.90 -4.22
C THR A 361 10.22 26.48 -4.18
N ASN A 362 10.99 26.08 -5.18
CA ASN A 362 11.72 24.81 -5.14
C ASN A 362 12.74 24.88 -3.99
N ILE A 363 12.71 23.88 -3.10
CA ILE A 363 13.60 23.80 -1.94
C ILE A 363 14.70 22.75 -2.08
N ILE A 364 14.79 22.08 -3.23
CA ILE A 364 15.89 21.18 -3.55
C ILE A 364 17.06 22.02 -4.07
N PRO A 365 18.20 22.02 -3.38
CA PRO A 365 19.23 23.02 -3.60
C PRO A 365 20.07 22.83 -4.86
N ASN A 366 19.91 21.85 -5.68
CA ASN A 366 20.59 21.66 -6.99
C ASN A 366 20.28 20.27 -7.55
N ASP A 367 20.79 19.97 -8.74
CA ASP A 367 20.76 18.64 -9.39
C ASP A 367 21.56 17.55 -8.62
N ASP A 368 22.03 17.84 -7.42
CA ASP A 368 22.85 16.94 -6.60
C ASP A 368 22.04 15.91 -5.80
N VAL A 369 20.70 16.05 -5.75
CA VAL A 369 19.83 15.05 -5.11
C VAL A 369 19.55 13.95 -6.11
N ILE A 370 20.08 12.77 -5.81
CA ILE A 370 19.87 11.57 -6.65
C ILE A 370 18.65 10.80 -6.14
N GLY A 371 17.67 10.60 -7.02
CA GLY A 371 16.45 9.86 -6.73
C GLY A 371 15.23 10.75 -6.54
N PHE A 372 14.08 10.13 -6.47
CA PHE A 372 12.77 10.79 -6.31
C PHE A 372 12.45 11.06 -4.83
N THR A 373 11.47 11.93 -4.59
CA THR A 373 11.03 12.33 -3.24
C THR A 373 9.65 11.76 -2.91
N ARG A 374 9.49 11.27 -1.66
CA ARG A 374 8.22 10.77 -1.14
C ARG A 374 7.74 11.45 0.15
N ASN A 375 8.64 11.88 0.99
CA ASN A 375 8.30 12.53 2.26
C ASN A 375 9.09 13.80 2.47
N ILE A 376 8.51 14.71 3.29
CA ILE A 376 9.12 15.97 3.68
C ILE A 376 8.78 16.27 5.15
#